data_b57b72c1b5f63cd53a6328a4358783b8
#
_entry.id   b57b72c1b5f63cd53a6328a4358783b8
#
_cell.length_a   1.000
_cell.length_b   1.000
_cell.length_c   1.000
_cell.angle_alpha   90.00
_cell.angle_beta   90.00
_cell.angle_gamma   90.00
#
_symmetry.space_group_name_H-M   'P 1'
#
loop_
_entity.id
_entity.type
_entity.pdbx_description
1 polymer ?
#
loop_
_entity_poly.entity_id
_entity_poly.type
_entity_poly.pdbx_seq_one_letter_code
_entity_poly.pdbx_strand_id
1 'polypeptide(L)'
;LYLDTTDNTKTIVKIDDKEFVKNYSTPRDQQILQVIDEALTKVGATKEDLTSIQVNPGPGSFTGTRVGVAVANALAFALKIPINDQQPPVIPIYDKEPNITKSKKL
;
A
#
# COMPACT_ATOMS: atom_id res chain seq x y z
N LEU A 1 -8.74 3.33 5.79
CA LEU A 1 -8.35 3.08 4.39
C LEU A 1 -7.50 1.83 4.31
N TYR A 2 -7.82 0.96 3.41
CA TYR A 2 -7.04 -0.25 3.15
C TYR A 2 -6.43 -0.16 1.75
N LEU A 3 -5.15 -0.48 1.64
CA LEU A 3 -4.41 -0.42 0.38
C LEU A 3 -3.75 -1.76 0.10
N ASP A 4 -3.92 -2.28 -1.11
CA ASP A 4 -3.28 -3.52 -1.52
C ASP A 4 -2.66 -3.34 -2.90
N THR A 5 -1.34 -3.39 -2.98
CA THR A 5 -0.60 -3.30 -4.22
C THR A 5 0.29 -4.52 -4.43
N THR A 6 -0.05 -5.63 -3.77
CA THR A 6 0.76 -6.85 -3.85
C THR A 6 0.70 -7.50 -5.23
N ASP A 7 -0.35 -7.23 -6.01
CA ASP A 7 -0.42 -7.65 -7.40
C ASP A 7 0.03 -6.46 -8.23
N ASN A 8 1.13 -6.59 -8.97
CA ASN A 8 1.69 -5.45 -9.70
C ASN A 8 0.90 -5.08 -10.95
N THR A 9 -0.24 -5.69 -11.20
CA THR A 9 -1.12 -5.33 -12.31
C THR A 9 -2.35 -4.56 -11.85
N LYS A 10 -2.50 -4.37 -10.53
CA LYS A 10 -3.65 -3.60 -10.04
C LYS A 10 -3.38 -3.03 -8.65
N THR A 11 -4.13 -1.99 -8.34
CA THR A 11 -4.13 -1.39 -7.00
C THR A 11 -5.56 -1.46 -6.46
N ILE A 12 -5.71 -1.93 -5.25
CA ILE A 12 -7.00 -2.02 -4.58
C ILE A 12 -7.00 -1.05 -3.42
N VAL A 13 -8.02 -0.21 -3.35
CA VAL A 13 -8.22 0.72 -2.23
C VAL A 13 -9.62 0.48 -1.69
N LYS A 14 -9.72 0.31 -0.38
CA LYS A 14 -11.02 0.16 0.28
C LYS A 14 -11.19 1.26 1.30
N ILE A 15 -12.34 1.90 1.28
CA ILE A 15 -12.70 2.91 2.25
C ILE A 15 -14.09 2.56 2.75
N ASP A 16 -14.21 2.28 4.04
CA ASP A 16 -15.42 1.78 4.68
C ASP A 16 -15.84 0.48 3.96
N ASP A 17 -17.02 0.42 3.38
CA ASP A 17 -17.48 -0.77 2.70
C ASP A 17 -17.33 -0.66 1.18
N LYS A 18 -16.60 0.33 0.68
CA LYS A 18 -16.45 0.52 -0.76
C LYS A 18 -15.07 0.10 -1.21
N GLU A 19 -15.02 -0.55 -2.37
CA GLU A 19 -13.78 -1.03 -2.92
C GLU A 19 -13.53 -0.40 -4.28
N PHE A 20 -12.32 0.08 -4.50
CA PHE A 20 -11.93 0.70 -5.76
C PHE A 20 -10.72 -0.07 -6.30
N VAL A 21 -10.78 -0.48 -7.56
CA VAL A 21 -9.71 -1.25 -8.18
C VAL A 21 -9.26 -0.55 -9.45
N LYS A 22 -7.95 -0.36 -9.57
CA LYS A 22 -7.37 0.20 -10.77
C LYS A 22 -6.43 -0.84 -11.38
N ASN A 23 -6.66 -1.17 -12.63
CA ASN A 23 -5.83 -2.15 -13.34
C ASN A 23 -4.79 -1.45 -14.20
N TYR A 24 -3.62 -2.05 -14.35
CA TYR A 24 -2.52 -1.48 -15.11
C TYR A 24 -2.00 -2.49 -16.11
N SER A 25 -1.50 -2.00 -17.25
CA SER A 25 -0.88 -2.89 -18.21
C SER A 25 0.54 -3.21 -17.85
N THR A 26 1.23 -2.35 -17.10
CA THR A 26 2.57 -2.63 -16.61
C THR A 26 2.72 -2.11 -15.19
N PRO A 27 3.66 -2.65 -14.40
CA PRO A 27 3.85 -2.18 -13.04
C PRO A 27 4.24 -0.71 -12.94
N ARG A 28 4.89 -0.18 -13.97
CA ARG A 28 5.30 1.20 -13.94
C ARG A 28 4.13 2.15 -13.98
N ASP A 29 2.97 1.72 -14.41
CA ASP A 29 1.80 2.56 -14.53
C ASP A 29 1.05 2.73 -13.21
N GLN A 30 1.54 2.10 -12.14
CA GLN A 30 0.86 2.24 -10.86
C GLN A 30 0.95 3.67 -10.36
N GLN A 31 -0.18 4.28 -10.14
CA GLN A 31 -0.28 5.65 -9.66
C GLN A 31 -1.05 5.60 -8.36
N ILE A 32 -0.42 5.08 -7.33
CA ILE A 32 -1.09 4.71 -6.08
C ILE A 32 -1.72 5.92 -5.40
N LEU A 33 -1.00 7.03 -5.29
CA LEU A 33 -1.56 8.21 -4.65
C LEU A 33 -2.76 8.74 -5.41
N GLN A 34 -2.73 8.68 -6.73
CA GLN A 34 -3.84 9.13 -7.54
C GLN A 34 -5.07 8.25 -7.32
N VAL A 35 -4.87 6.94 -7.20
CA VAL A 35 -5.98 6.01 -6.95
C VAL A 35 -6.59 6.30 -5.59
N ILE A 36 -5.76 6.56 -4.58
CA ILE A 36 -6.24 6.92 -3.25
C ILE A 36 -7.04 8.21 -3.30
N ASP A 37 -6.54 9.24 -3.99
CA ASP A 37 -7.24 10.51 -4.10
C ASP A 37 -8.58 10.35 -4.80
N GLU A 38 -8.63 9.56 -5.86
CA GLU A 38 -9.87 9.29 -6.58
C GLU A 38 -10.88 8.57 -5.69
N ALA A 39 -10.41 7.59 -4.92
CA ALA A 39 -11.29 6.85 -4.03
C ALA A 39 -11.86 7.76 -2.93
N LEU A 40 -11.02 8.60 -2.35
CA LEU A 40 -11.47 9.54 -1.34
C LEU A 40 -12.51 10.52 -1.90
N THR A 41 -12.25 11.04 -3.10
CA THR A 41 -13.19 11.95 -3.74
C THR A 41 -14.55 11.28 -3.95
N LYS A 42 -14.53 10.01 -4.35
CA LYS A 42 -15.80 9.31 -4.63
C LYS A 42 -16.61 9.06 -3.38
N VAL A 43 -15.99 8.98 -2.22
CA VAL A 43 -16.74 8.84 -0.98
C VAL A 43 -16.96 10.17 -0.27
N GLY A 44 -16.53 11.28 -0.88
CA GLY A 44 -16.76 12.61 -0.31
C GLY A 44 -15.85 12.92 0.87
N ALA A 45 -14.65 12.38 0.89
CA ALA A 45 -13.72 12.56 2.00
C ALA A 45 -12.38 13.11 1.52
N THR A 46 -11.56 13.53 2.47
CA THR A 46 -10.20 13.99 2.19
C THR A 46 -9.22 13.14 3.00
N LYS A 47 -7.92 13.27 2.73
CA LYS A 47 -6.91 12.53 3.45
C LYS A 47 -6.96 12.83 4.95
N GLU A 48 -7.29 14.05 5.31
CA GLU A 48 -7.38 14.45 6.71
C GLU A 48 -8.51 13.76 7.47
N ASP A 49 -9.47 13.18 6.75
CA ASP A 49 -10.56 12.45 7.39
C ASP A 49 -10.14 11.03 7.77
N LEU A 50 -8.96 10.58 7.35
CA LEU A 50 -8.51 9.23 7.65
C LEU A 50 -8.05 9.13 9.10
N THR A 51 -8.46 8.06 9.78
CA THR A 51 -8.09 7.83 11.18
C THR A 51 -7.11 6.67 11.32
N SER A 52 -7.00 5.83 10.32
CA SER A 52 -6.04 4.73 10.31
C SER A 52 -5.85 4.24 8.90
N ILE A 53 -4.73 3.55 8.67
CA ILE A 53 -4.43 2.96 7.37
C ILE A 53 -4.10 1.50 7.59
N GLN A 54 -4.61 0.65 6.69
CA GLN A 54 -4.23 -0.75 6.65
C GLN A 54 -3.62 -0.97 5.28
N VAL A 55 -2.46 -1.57 5.22
CA VAL A 55 -1.81 -1.89 3.95
C VAL A 55 -1.48 -3.37 3.95
N ASN A 56 -1.66 -4.01 2.81
CA ASN A 56 -1.23 -5.40 2.67
C ASN A 56 0.28 -5.41 2.50
N PRO A 57 1.04 -5.89 3.50
CA PRO A 57 2.50 -5.84 3.44
C PRO A 57 3.10 -6.95 2.60
N GLY A 58 2.28 -7.79 2.01
CA GLY A 58 2.70 -8.94 1.27
C GLY A 58 2.36 -10.23 2.00
N PRO A 59 2.82 -11.35 1.49
CA PRO A 59 3.73 -11.47 0.36
C PRO A 59 3.08 -11.11 -0.97
N GLY A 60 3.89 -10.73 -1.93
CA GLY A 60 3.41 -10.37 -3.25
C GLY A 60 4.54 -9.88 -4.13
N SER A 61 4.17 -9.15 -5.19
CA SER A 61 5.13 -8.59 -6.12
C SER A 61 6.15 -7.73 -5.38
N PHE A 62 7.42 -7.90 -5.70
CA PHE A 62 8.49 -7.14 -5.06
C PHE A 62 8.29 -5.64 -5.24
N THR A 63 8.11 -5.20 -6.49
CA THR A 63 7.98 -3.78 -6.78
C THR A 63 6.67 -3.21 -6.24
N GLY A 64 5.56 -3.88 -6.54
CA GLY A 64 4.25 -3.37 -6.12
C GLY A 64 4.12 -3.29 -4.61
N THR A 65 4.57 -4.34 -3.91
CA THR A 65 4.49 -4.37 -2.46
C THR A 65 5.30 -3.25 -1.84
N ARG A 66 6.53 -3.05 -2.31
CA ARG A 66 7.39 -1.99 -1.78
C ARG A 66 6.79 -0.62 -1.96
N VAL A 67 6.28 -0.33 -3.16
CA VAL A 67 5.75 1.00 -3.44
C VAL A 67 4.50 1.26 -2.61
N GLY A 68 3.62 0.28 -2.51
CA GLY A 68 2.39 0.44 -1.73
C GLY A 68 2.66 0.65 -0.26
N VAL A 69 3.57 -0.15 0.31
CA VAL A 69 3.92 -0.02 1.72
C VAL A 69 4.59 1.33 1.96
N ALA A 70 5.46 1.78 1.06
CA ALA A 70 6.11 3.08 1.20
C ALA A 70 5.11 4.23 1.18
N VAL A 71 4.13 4.18 0.28
CA VAL A 71 3.10 5.21 0.19
C VAL A 71 2.25 5.20 1.46
N ALA A 72 1.85 4.02 1.93
CA ALA A 72 1.02 3.91 3.12
C ALA A 72 1.76 4.42 4.36
N ASN A 73 3.05 4.06 4.50
CA ASN A 73 3.85 4.54 5.62
C ASN A 73 3.98 6.07 5.59
N ALA A 74 4.22 6.63 4.42
CA ALA A 74 4.38 8.08 4.28
C ALA A 74 3.09 8.81 4.67
N LEU A 75 1.95 8.28 4.24
CA LEU A 75 0.66 8.87 4.60
C LEU A 75 0.39 8.76 6.10
N ALA A 76 0.64 7.60 6.67
CA ALA A 76 0.39 7.41 8.11
C ALA A 76 1.28 8.32 8.94
N PHE A 77 2.54 8.45 8.53
CA PHE A 77 3.46 9.32 9.23
C PHE A 77 3.05 10.79 9.09
N ALA A 78 2.71 11.23 7.89
CA ALA A 78 2.33 12.62 7.65
C ALA A 78 1.04 12.99 8.39
N LEU A 79 0.09 12.08 8.45
CA LEU A 79 -1.19 12.32 9.09
C LEU A 79 -1.20 11.98 10.58
N LYS A 80 -0.08 11.39 11.05
CA LYS A 80 0.07 11.00 12.46
C LYS A 80 -1.01 10.03 12.91
N ILE A 81 -1.26 9.02 12.07
CA ILE A 81 -2.26 7.99 12.36
C ILE A 81 -1.59 6.61 12.29
N PRO A 82 -2.20 5.61 12.92
CA PRO A 82 -1.59 4.27 12.92
C PRO A 82 -1.73 3.59 11.57
N ILE A 83 -0.83 2.65 11.30
CA ILE A 83 -0.84 1.83 10.11
C ILE A 83 -0.75 0.38 10.57
N ASN A 84 -1.66 -0.46 10.11
CA ASN A 84 -1.76 -1.86 10.54
C ASN A 84 -1.78 -1.99 12.05
N ASP A 85 -2.52 -1.05 12.69
CA ASP A 85 -2.72 -1.02 14.13
C ASP A 85 -1.45 -0.80 14.94
N GLN A 86 -0.44 -0.18 14.34
CA GLN A 86 0.80 0.13 15.04
C GLN A 86 1.35 1.47 14.55
N GLN A 87 2.40 1.94 15.18
CA GLN A 87 3.08 3.14 14.73
C GLN A 87 3.81 2.81 13.43
N PRO A 88 3.86 3.73 12.46
CA PRO A 88 4.64 3.47 11.26
C PRO A 88 6.13 3.39 11.62
N PRO A 89 6.91 2.65 10.85
CA PRO A 89 6.57 2.07 9.56
C PRO A 89 6.19 0.59 9.63
N VAL A 90 5.50 0.12 8.58
CA VAL A 90 5.29 -1.29 8.35
C VAL A 90 6.38 -1.75 7.38
N ILE A 91 6.85 -2.96 7.54
CA ILE A 91 7.92 -3.51 6.70
C ILE A 91 7.30 -4.43 5.64
N PRO A 92 7.66 -4.29 4.37
CA PRO A 92 7.07 -5.17 3.35
C PRO A 92 7.60 -6.59 3.43
N ILE A 93 6.76 -7.55 3.05
CA ILE A 93 7.10 -8.97 3.03
C ILE A 93 7.04 -9.42 1.57
N TYR A 94 8.11 -10.05 1.08
CA TYR A 94 8.19 -10.46 -0.31
C TYR A 94 7.95 -11.95 -0.47
N ASP A 95 7.41 -12.36 -1.62
CA ASP A 95 7.20 -13.74 -1.90
C ASP A 95 8.48 -14.49 -1.94
N LYS A 96 9.56 -13.96 -2.48
CA LYS A 96 10.79 -14.59 -2.55
C LYS A 96 11.74 -13.76 -1.89
N GLU A 97 12.48 -14.34 -1.02
CA GLU A 97 13.56 -13.71 -0.45
C GLU A 97 14.50 -13.43 -1.51
N PRO A 98 14.98 -12.28 -1.62
CA PRO A 98 16.00 -12.01 -2.56
C PRO A 98 17.12 -12.88 -2.15
N ASN A 99 17.71 -13.55 -2.95
CA ASN A 99 18.71 -14.34 -2.76
C ASN A 99 19.69 -13.85 -2.00
N ILE A 100 19.58 -13.87 -1.00
CA ILE A 100 20.43 -13.37 -0.23
C ILE A 100 21.26 -14.21 0.30
N THR A 101 21.55 -14.43 0.15
CA THR A 101 21.97 -15.00 0.57
C THR A 101 22.25 -15.15 1.63
N LYS A 102 22.01 -15.55 1.95
CA LYS A 102 21.96 -15.78 2.84
C LYS A 102 22.92 -15.95 3.34
N SER A 103 23.41 -15.85 3.24
CA SER A 103 24.08 -15.96 3.48
C SER A 103 24.79 -16.01 4.14
N LYS A 104 24.79 -15.97 4.11
CA LYS A 104 25.29 -16.08 4.57
C LYS A 104 25.90 -16.04 5.38
N LYS A 105 25.83 -16.07 5.36
CA LYS A 105 26.24 -16.12 5.99
C LYS A 105 26.75 -16.03 6.59
N LEU A 106 26.66 -15.97 6.56
CA LEU A 106 26.87 -15.96 6.97
C LEU A 106 27.27 -16.06 7.37
#